data_182ea5e3447ee3c7ef53f310e2393337
#
_entry.id   182ea5e3447ee3c7ef53f310e2393337
#
_cell.length_a   1.000
_cell.length_b   1.000
_cell.length_c   1.000
_cell.angle_alpha   90.00
_cell.angle_beta   90.00
_cell.angle_gamma   90.00
#
_symmetry.space_group_name_H-M   'P 1'
#
loop_
_entity.id
_entity.type
_entity.pdbx_description
1 polymer ?
#
loop_
_entity_poly.entity_id
_entity_poly.type
_entity_poly.pdbx_seq_one_letter_code
_entity_poly.pdbx_strand_id
1 'polypeptide(L)'
;IGPLATESILRGVDHQVQASLATGAKLLTGGKRIVRPGFVYEPTVLANVPPDSPAYREEIFGPVASLFRVTDAAEAIKIANDSSFGLGASVWSDDTMEQQLFASELETGMVFINSMVASDPRLPFGGAKRSGFGRELGVEGIREFVNIKAVSIA
;
A
#
# COMPACT_ATOMS: atom_id res chain seq x y z
N ILE A 1 12.13 -3.84 13.89
CA ILE A 1 12.23 -3.22 12.56
C ILE A 1 13.67 -2.77 12.37
N GLY A 2 14.26 -3.08 11.22
CA GLY A 2 15.63 -2.74 10.85
C GLY A 2 15.79 -1.28 10.43
N PRO A 3 17.05 -0.84 10.12
CA PRO A 3 17.30 0.49 9.60
C PRO A 3 16.74 0.67 8.19
N LEU A 4 16.48 1.92 7.82
CA LEU A 4 16.19 2.32 6.45
C LEU A 4 17.44 2.21 5.57
N ALA A 5 17.27 2.12 4.25
CA ALA A 5 18.37 1.84 3.34
C ALA A 5 19.37 3.00 3.24
N THR A 6 18.91 4.25 3.28
CA THR A 6 19.75 5.43 3.11
C THR A 6 19.32 6.57 4.03
N GLU A 7 20.22 7.53 4.24
CA GLU A 7 19.92 8.75 4.97
C GLU A 7 18.88 9.62 4.24
N SER A 8 18.88 9.62 2.93
CA SER A 8 17.88 10.35 2.12
C SER A 8 16.47 9.82 2.37
N ILE A 9 16.29 8.50 2.41
CA ILE A 9 15.00 7.88 2.73
C ILE A 9 14.59 8.24 4.16
N LEU A 10 15.52 8.18 5.14
CA LEU A 10 15.20 8.56 6.51
C LEU A 10 14.73 10.03 6.61
N ARG A 11 15.43 10.96 5.94
CA ARG A 11 15.01 12.36 5.90
C ARG A 11 13.67 12.55 5.21
N GLY A 12 13.39 11.80 4.13
CA GLY A 12 12.10 11.82 3.44
C GLY A 12 10.96 11.38 4.36
N VAL A 13 11.14 10.25 5.04
CA VAL A 13 10.14 9.73 6.01
C VAL A 13 9.90 10.73 7.14
N ASP A 14 10.97 11.30 7.72
CA ASP A 14 10.85 12.29 8.78
C ASP A 14 10.09 13.53 8.30
N HIS A 15 10.45 14.05 7.12
CA HIS A 15 9.76 15.19 6.51
C HIS A 15 8.27 14.91 6.30
N GLN A 16 7.91 13.76 5.73
CA GLN A 16 6.51 13.37 5.49
C GLN A 16 5.72 13.26 6.79
N VAL A 17 6.30 12.66 7.82
CA VAL A 17 5.69 12.55 9.15
C VAL A 17 5.49 13.93 9.76
N GLN A 18 6.53 14.78 9.84
CA GLN A 18 6.41 16.10 10.44
C GLN A 18 5.45 17.02 9.68
N ALA A 19 5.46 16.98 8.35
CA ALA A 19 4.51 17.74 7.52
C ALA A 19 3.07 17.28 7.76
N SER A 20 2.85 15.96 7.90
CA SER A 20 1.52 15.42 8.21
C SER A 20 1.03 15.83 9.61
N LEU A 21 1.92 15.90 10.59
CA LEU A 21 1.60 16.42 11.92
C LEU A 21 1.25 17.91 11.86
N ALA A 22 1.98 18.68 11.07
CA ALA A 22 1.74 20.11 10.89
C ALA A 22 0.37 20.41 10.22
N THR A 23 -0.15 19.50 9.39
CA THR A 23 -1.48 19.61 8.79
C THR A 23 -2.60 19.06 9.68
N GLY A 24 -2.28 18.49 10.85
CA GLY A 24 -3.28 18.09 11.84
C GLY A 24 -3.40 16.58 12.09
N ALA A 25 -2.55 15.76 11.49
CA ALA A 25 -2.46 14.34 11.86
C ALA A 25 -2.06 14.19 13.34
N LYS A 26 -2.56 13.16 14.00
CA LYS A 26 -2.24 12.86 15.40
C LYS A 26 -1.18 11.79 15.49
N LEU A 27 -0.07 12.10 16.15
CA LEU A 27 0.96 11.09 16.50
C LEU A 27 0.47 10.24 17.68
N LEU A 28 0.38 8.93 17.48
CA LEU A 28 0.07 7.99 18.55
C LEU A 28 1.34 7.39 19.18
N THR A 29 2.36 7.13 18.36
CA THR A 29 3.67 6.64 18.83
C THR A 29 4.74 6.91 17.77
N GLY A 30 6.02 6.93 18.18
CA GLY A 30 7.17 7.12 17.30
C GLY A 30 7.36 8.56 16.86
N GLY A 31 7.60 8.75 15.57
CA GLY A 31 7.65 10.07 14.91
C GLY A 31 9.02 10.73 14.90
N LYS A 32 10.10 10.00 15.19
CA LYS A 32 11.43 10.57 15.19
C LYS A 32 12.53 9.56 14.83
N ARG A 33 13.68 10.11 14.43
CA ARG A 33 14.92 9.36 14.24
C ARG A 33 15.45 8.83 15.58
N ILE A 34 15.94 7.60 15.58
CA ILE A 34 16.72 7.05 16.70
C ILE A 34 18.19 7.35 16.45
N VAL A 35 18.84 8.02 17.43
CA VAL A 35 20.26 8.36 17.37
C VAL A 35 21.10 7.13 17.74
N ARG A 36 21.47 6.36 16.71
CA ARG A 36 22.40 5.22 16.81
C ARG A 36 23.02 4.95 15.43
N PRO A 37 24.04 4.07 15.31
CA PRO A 37 24.54 3.66 13.99
C PRO A 37 23.44 3.11 13.09
N GLY A 38 23.45 3.55 11.82
CA GLY A 38 22.41 3.21 10.82
C GLY A 38 21.30 4.26 10.74
N PHE A 39 20.46 4.11 9.70
CA PHE A 39 19.37 5.05 9.39
C PHE A 39 18.06 4.59 10.05
N VAL A 40 18.00 4.71 11.38
CA VAL A 40 16.90 4.13 12.15
C VAL A 40 15.85 5.18 12.48
N TYR A 41 14.60 4.86 12.15
CA TYR A 41 13.42 5.63 12.49
C TYR A 41 12.51 4.83 13.42
N GLU A 42 11.87 5.49 14.38
CA GLU A 42 10.95 4.81 15.29
C GLU A 42 9.74 4.25 14.52
N PRO A 43 9.25 3.04 14.85
CA PRO A 43 7.94 2.60 14.42
C PRO A 43 6.89 3.64 14.80
N THR A 44 6.22 4.18 13.80
CA THR A 44 5.37 5.36 13.93
C THR A 44 3.93 5.02 13.58
N VAL A 45 2.99 5.54 14.35
CA VAL A 45 1.56 5.42 14.06
C VAL A 45 0.94 6.80 14.05
N LEU A 46 0.33 7.16 12.92
CA LEU A 46 -0.43 8.39 12.71
C LEU A 46 -1.93 8.06 12.69
N ALA A 47 -2.74 8.92 13.27
CA ALA A 47 -4.20 8.84 13.22
C ALA A 47 -4.79 10.20 12.83
N ASN A 48 -6.07 10.24 12.47
CA ASN A 48 -6.76 11.45 12.02
C ASN A 48 -5.98 12.15 10.88
N VAL A 49 -5.48 11.38 9.93
CA VAL A 49 -4.61 11.84 8.83
C VAL A 49 -5.44 12.67 7.86
N PRO A 50 -5.14 13.98 7.69
CA PRO A 50 -5.90 14.83 6.77
C PRO A 50 -5.67 14.45 5.31
N PRO A 51 -6.70 14.59 4.43
CA PRO A 51 -6.59 14.22 3.01
C PRO A 51 -5.55 14.98 2.19
N ASP A 52 -5.11 16.14 2.65
CA ASP A 52 -4.10 17.00 2.03
C ASP A 52 -2.69 16.78 2.59
N SER A 53 -2.54 15.87 3.55
CA SER A 53 -1.25 15.58 4.17
C SER A 53 -0.40 14.61 3.32
N PRO A 54 0.95 14.67 3.45
CA PRO A 54 1.81 13.69 2.81
C PRO A 54 1.50 12.24 3.18
N ALA A 55 1.15 11.98 4.45
CA ALA A 55 0.81 10.63 4.92
C ALA A 55 -0.48 10.06 4.30
N TYR A 56 -1.29 10.90 3.67
CA TYR A 56 -2.47 10.48 2.90
C TYR A 56 -2.15 10.33 1.40
N ARG A 57 -1.37 11.24 0.83
CA ARG A 57 -1.19 11.37 -0.63
C ARG A 57 0.05 10.68 -1.19
N GLU A 58 1.06 10.47 -0.36
CA GLU A 58 2.35 9.97 -0.79
C GLU A 58 2.65 8.57 -0.23
N GLU A 59 3.56 7.87 -0.89
CA GLU A 59 4.12 6.66 -0.33
C GLU A 59 5.16 7.02 0.74
N ILE A 60 4.92 6.59 1.99
CA ILE A 60 5.92 6.70 3.06
C ILE A 60 6.75 5.42 3.06
N PHE A 61 7.94 5.47 2.51
CA PHE A 61 8.80 4.31 2.38
C PHE A 61 9.59 4.04 3.69
N GLY A 62 8.84 3.76 4.75
CA GLY A 62 9.38 3.60 6.10
C GLY A 62 8.39 2.98 7.10
N PRO A 63 8.80 2.85 8.38
CA PRO A 63 8.01 2.18 9.41
C PRO A 63 6.89 3.07 9.96
N VAL A 64 6.02 3.54 9.10
CA VAL A 64 4.91 4.43 9.44
C VAL A 64 3.59 3.79 9.02
N ALA A 65 2.64 3.72 9.94
CA ALA A 65 1.27 3.29 9.71
C ALA A 65 0.31 4.47 9.88
N SER A 66 -0.52 4.71 8.86
CA SER A 66 -1.62 5.68 8.90
C SER A 66 -2.93 4.95 9.23
N LEU A 67 -3.62 5.37 10.29
CA LEU A 67 -4.88 4.79 10.73
C LEU A 67 -6.04 5.70 10.34
N PHE A 68 -7.01 5.12 9.67
CA PHE A 68 -8.26 5.76 9.29
C PHE A 68 -9.42 5.05 9.99
N ARG A 69 -10.24 5.83 10.68
CA ARG A 69 -11.49 5.32 11.24
C ARG A 69 -12.59 5.56 10.23
N VAL A 70 -13.36 4.53 9.96
CA VAL A 70 -14.47 4.54 9.01
C VAL A 70 -15.76 4.14 9.70
N THR A 71 -16.89 4.50 9.13
CA THR A 71 -18.22 4.18 9.64
C THR A 71 -18.78 2.88 9.07
N ASP A 72 -18.34 2.52 7.85
CA ASP A 72 -18.79 1.34 7.13
C ASP A 72 -17.80 0.90 6.04
N ALA A 73 -18.10 -0.21 5.38
CA ALA A 73 -17.28 -0.77 4.30
C ALA A 73 -17.19 0.16 3.08
N ALA A 74 -18.24 0.90 2.77
CA ALA A 74 -18.26 1.81 1.62
C ALA A 74 -17.28 2.97 1.82
N GLU A 75 -17.24 3.54 3.02
CA GLU A 75 -16.26 4.57 3.37
C GLU A 75 -14.83 4.02 3.37
N ALA A 76 -14.62 2.78 3.87
CA ALA A 76 -13.33 2.12 3.82
C ALA A 76 -12.81 1.97 2.40
N ILE A 77 -13.65 1.48 1.48
CA ILE A 77 -13.33 1.32 0.06
C ILE A 77 -13.03 2.67 -0.58
N LYS A 78 -13.84 3.68 -0.31
CA LYS A 78 -13.64 5.04 -0.82
C LYS A 78 -12.28 5.60 -0.41
N ILE A 79 -11.90 5.48 0.86
CA ILE A 79 -10.60 5.95 1.35
C ILE A 79 -9.46 5.13 0.76
N ALA A 80 -9.59 3.80 0.71
CA ALA A 80 -8.56 2.93 0.14
C ALA A 80 -8.32 3.21 -1.35
N ASN A 81 -9.38 3.55 -2.09
CA ASN A 81 -9.30 3.87 -3.52
C ASN A 81 -8.88 5.33 -3.80
N ASP A 82 -8.99 6.25 -2.83
CA ASP A 82 -8.53 7.64 -2.95
C ASP A 82 -7.00 7.74 -2.82
N SER A 83 -6.30 6.91 -3.58
CA SER A 83 -4.84 6.85 -3.66
C SER A 83 -4.41 6.76 -5.12
N SER A 84 -3.26 7.35 -5.44
CA SER A 84 -2.61 7.16 -6.74
C SER A 84 -1.91 5.80 -6.87
N PHE A 85 -1.86 5.01 -5.81
CA PHE A 85 -1.25 3.69 -5.75
C PHE A 85 -2.32 2.59 -5.64
N GLY A 86 -1.95 1.38 -6.01
CA GLY A 86 -2.83 0.21 -5.96
C GLY A 86 -2.05 -1.08 -6.15
N LEU A 87 -1.06 -1.36 -5.29
CA LEU A 87 -0.31 -2.61 -5.38
C LEU A 87 -1.12 -3.79 -4.85
N GLY A 88 -1.50 -3.72 -3.60
CA GLY A 88 -2.24 -4.80 -2.96
C GLY A 88 -2.94 -4.36 -1.68
N ALA A 89 -3.94 -5.11 -1.29
CA ALA A 89 -4.71 -4.90 -0.08
C ALA A 89 -4.90 -6.21 0.70
N SER A 90 -4.97 -6.09 2.02
CA SER A 90 -5.38 -7.16 2.93
C SER A 90 -6.69 -6.77 3.60
N VAL A 91 -7.67 -7.65 3.56
CA VAL A 91 -9.00 -7.45 4.16
C VAL A 91 -9.23 -8.52 5.21
N TRP A 92 -9.60 -8.11 6.39
CA TRP A 92 -9.88 -9.01 7.51
C TRP A 92 -11.36 -8.89 7.89
N SER A 93 -12.14 -9.91 7.55
CA SER A 93 -13.58 -9.97 7.82
C SER A 93 -14.04 -11.42 7.84
N ASP A 94 -15.00 -11.74 8.69
CA ASP A 94 -15.68 -13.05 8.72
C ASP A 94 -16.97 -13.04 7.90
N ASP A 95 -17.43 -11.88 7.40
CA ASP A 95 -18.60 -11.73 6.55
C ASP A 95 -18.23 -11.96 5.08
N THR A 96 -18.79 -13.01 4.48
CA THR A 96 -18.55 -13.39 3.08
C THR A 96 -19.01 -12.30 2.09
N MET A 97 -20.10 -11.60 2.38
CA MET A 97 -20.60 -10.54 1.51
C MET A 97 -19.65 -9.33 1.54
N GLU A 98 -19.14 -9.01 2.72
CA GLU A 98 -18.13 -7.95 2.88
C GLU A 98 -16.81 -8.33 2.18
N GLN A 99 -16.36 -9.58 2.33
CA GLN A 99 -15.17 -10.09 1.61
C GLN A 99 -15.32 -9.94 0.09
N GLN A 100 -16.48 -10.32 -0.48
CA GLN A 100 -16.76 -10.17 -1.90
C GLN A 100 -16.82 -8.71 -2.34
N LEU A 101 -17.43 -7.85 -1.53
CA LEU A 101 -17.50 -6.41 -1.80
C LEU A 101 -16.10 -5.80 -1.90
N PHE A 102 -15.24 -6.05 -0.92
CA PHE A 102 -13.87 -5.54 -0.96
C PHE A 102 -13.06 -6.13 -2.12
N ALA A 103 -13.23 -7.42 -2.42
CA ALA A 103 -12.54 -8.06 -3.54
C ALA A 103 -12.92 -7.47 -4.89
N SER A 104 -14.17 -7.02 -5.08
CA SER A 104 -14.64 -6.42 -6.33
C SER A 104 -14.37 -4.93 -6.45
N GLU A 105 -14.42 -4.19 -5.33
CA GLU A 105 -14.42 -2.73 -5.35
C GLU A 105 -13.04 -2.09 -5.09
N LEU A 106 -12.09 -2.82 -4.53
CA LEU A 106 -10.74 -2.27 -4.31
C LEU A 106 -9.96 -2.18 -5.62
N GLU A 107 -9.51 -0.98 -5.95
CA GLU A 107 -8.73 -0.66 -7.15
C GLU A 107 -7.24 -0.99 -6.96
N THR A 108 -6.95 -2.25 -6.68
CA THR A 108 -5.59 -2.77 -6.47
C THR A 108 -5.30 -3.95 -7.38
N GLY A 109 -4.03 -4.23 -7.61
CA GLY A 109 -3.64 -5.40 -8.41
C GLY A 109 -3.86 -6.73 -7.69
N MET A 110 -3.96 -6.71 -6.36
CA MET A 110 -4.14 -7.91 -5.53
C MET A 110 -5.01 -7.60 -4.31
N VAL A 111 -5.90 -8.54 -3.95
CA VAL A 111 -6.66 -8.49 -2.70
C VAL A 111 -6.51 -9.83 -1.98
N PHE A 112 -6.10 -9.78 -0.73
CA PHE A 112 -5.92 -10.93 0.14
C PHE A 112 -6.95 -10.89 1.27
N ILE A 113 -7.76 -11.93 1.36
CA ILE A 113 -8.81 -12.03 2.40
C ILE A 113 -8.25 -12.86 3.57
N ASN A 114 -8.33 -12.30 4.77
CA ASN A 114 -7.85 -12.89 6.03
C ASN A 114 -6.39 -13.36 5.97
N SER A 115 -5.59 -12.66 5.17
CA SER A 115 -4.17 -12.94 5.00
C SER A 115 -3.40 -11.68 4.61
N MET A 116 -2.09 -11.68 4.84
CA MET A 116 -1.20 -10.60 4.40
C MET A 116 -0.91 -10.72 2.91
N VAL A 117 -0.74 -9.59 2.25
CA VAL A 117 -0.20 -9.54 0.87
C VAL A 117 1.14 -10.25 0.83
N ALA A 118 1.26 -11.24 -0.04
CA ALA A 118 2.47 -12.03 -0.21
C ALA A 118 2.63 -12.48 -1.67
N SER A 119 3.88 -12.65 -2.11
CA SER A 119 4.17 -13.25 -3.40
C SER A 119 3.92 -14.75 -3.36
N ASP A 120 3.12 -15.26 -4.32
CA ASP A 120 2.93 -16.69 -4.56
C ASP A 120 3.17 -16.96 -6.04
N PRO A 121 4.09 -17.88 -6.41
CA PRO A 121 4.43 -18.13 -7.81
C PRO A 121 3.25 -18.64 -8.66
N ARG A 122 2.16 -19.05 -8.04
CA ARG A 122 0.92 -19.50 -8.71
C ARG A 122 -0.05 -18.38 -9.02
N LEU A 123 0.10 -17.21 -8.40
CA LEU A 123 -0.79 -16.06 -8.51
C LEU A 123 -0.10 -14.92 -9.23
N PRO A 124 -0.81 -14.17 -10.08
CA PRO A 124 -0.25 -12.99 -10.72
C PRO A 124 0.04 -11.92 -9.65
N PHE A 125 1.23 -11.35 -9.70
CA PHE A 125 1.68 -10.28 -8.82
C PHE A 125 1.88 -8.99 -9.62
N GLY A 126 1.34 -7.89 -9.16
CA GLY A 126 1.51 -6.58 -9.78
C GLY A 126 0.50 -5.56 -9.30
N GLY A 127 0.73 -4.31 -9.66
CA GLY A 127 -0.08 -3.19 -9.22
C GLY A 127 -1.06 -2.68 -10.26
N ALA A 128 -1.92 -1.78 -9.81
CA ALA A 128 -2.73 -0.90 -10.62
C ALA A 128 -2.29 0.56 -10.37
N LYS A 129 -2.85 1.51 -11.13
CA LYS A 129 -2.54 2.94 -11.00
C LYS A 129 -1.02 3.18 -11.11
N ARG A 130 -0.44 4.03 -10.26
CA ARG A 130 1.01 4.31 -10.24
C ARG A 130 1.87 3.18 -9.67
N SER A 131 1.27 2.20 -9.03
CA SER A 131 2.01 1.01 -8.56
C SER A 131 2.50 0.11 -9.69
N GLY A 132 2.04 0.33 -10.91
CA GLY A 132 2.55 -0.30 -12.10
C GLY A 132 1.47 -0.87 -13.01
N PHE A 133 1.91 -1.49 -14.09
CA PHE A 133 1.10 -2.20 -15.08
C PHE A 133 1.79 -3.52 -15.44
N GLY A 134 1.05 -4.42 -16.08
CA GLY A 134 1.50 -5.79 -16.28
C GLY A 134 1.42 -6.63 -15.00
N ARG A 135 1.82 -7.87 -15.13
CA ARG A 135 1.89 -8.82 -14.00
C ARG A 135 3.16 -9.66 -14.09
N GLU A 136 3.73 -9.97 -12.95
CA GLU A 136 4.73 -11.02 -12.82
C GLU A 136 4.11 -12.22 -12.11
N LEU A 137 4.79 -13.35 -12.13
CA LEU A 137 4.33 -14.62 -11.58
C LEU A 137 3.06 -15.20 -12.29
N GLY A 138 2.74 -16.43 -11.99
CA GLY A 138 1.62 -17.12 -12.62
C GLY A 138 1.76 -17.23 -14.14
N VAL A 139 0.68 -17.56 -14.80
CA VAL A 139 0.59 -17.66 -16.28
C VAL A 139 0.67 -16.28 -16.92
N GLU A 140 0.11 -15.28 -16.28
CA GLU A 140 0.10 -13.88 -16.71
C GLU A 140 1.52 -13.35 -16.82
N GLY A 141 2.35 -13.59 -15.82
CA GLY A 141 3.74 -13.16 -15.82
C GLY A 141 4.56 -13.80 -16.94
N ILE A 142 4.31 -15.07 -17.27
CA ILE A 142 4.97 -15.72 -18.43
C ILE A 142 4.55 -15.06 -19.74
N ARG A 143 3.27 -14.66 -19.86
CA ARG A 143 2.72 -14.03 -21.07
C ARG A 143 3.28 -12.64 -21.34
N GLU A 144 3.75 -11.92 -20.34
CA GLU A 144 4.42 -10.62 -20.51
C GLU A 144 5.70 -10.70 -21.34
N PHE A 145 6.34 -11.88 -21.42
CA PHE A 145 7.61 -12.11 -22.12
C PHE A 145 7.44 -12.84 -23.45
N VAL A 146 6.20 -13.07 -23.93
CA VAL A 146 5.94 -13.76 -25.20
C VAL A 146 5.14 -12.91 -26.16
N ASN A 147 5.39 -13.13 -27.46
CA ASN A 147 4.58 -12.51 -28.50
C ASN A 147 3.38 -13.39 -28.86
N ILE A 148 2.18 -12.91 -28.64
CA ILE A 148 0.96 -13.61 -29.03
C ILE A 148 0.72 -13.39 -30.52
N LYS A 149 0.77 -14.46 -31.32
CA LYS A 149 0.57 -14.43 -32.76
C LYS A 149 -0.70 -15.20 -33.15
N ALA A 150 -1.59 -14.55 -33.87
CA ALA A 150 -2.68 -15.26 -34.56
C ALA A 150 -2.20 -15.81 -35.90
N VAL A 151 -2.53 -17.07 -36.20
CA VAL A 151 -2.27 -17.71 -37.49
C VAL A 151 -3.61 -18.23 -38.00
N SER A 152 -4.02 -17.80 -39.22
CA SER A 152 -5.17 -18.36 -39.94
C SER A 152 -4.66 -19.02 -41.24
N ILE A 153 -5.07 -20.24 -41.47
CA ILE A 153 -4.78 -20.99 -42.70
C ILE A 153 -6.14 -21.29 -43.34
N ALA A 154 -6.38 -20.80 -44.58
CA ALA A 154 -7.57 -21.04 -45.34
C ALA A 154 -7.50 -22.37 -46.07
#